data_ad5910951b6fa2326ba686b35e7ffa0c
#
_entry.id   ad5910951b6fa2326ba686b35e7ffa0c
#
_cell.length_a   1.000
_cell.length_b   1.000
_cell.length_c   1.000
_cell.angle_alpha   90.00
_cell.angle_beta   90.00
_cell.angle_gamma   90.00
#
_symmetry.space_group_name_H-M   'P 1'
#
loop_
_entity.id
_entity.type
_entity.pdbx_description
1 polymer ?
#
loop_
_entity_poly.entity_id
_entity_poly.type
_entity_poly.pdbx_seq_one_letter_code
_entity_poly.pdbx_strand_id
1 'polypeptide(L)'
;AIRTGDEVTVSCAEGDSGHVYAGRVPFTTITTDLAALPMPRTRLMVNIGNPDTAFRTRFLPNDGVGLARIEFIVAEHIRIHPMALVHPDQVRDAAVRAEIERLTRNAPSPADHFVRELSEGVGTIAAAFWPRPVIVRMSDFKTNEYASLLGGACFEPQEANPMLGFRGAARYAHPAYAEGFALECRALKRVREEMGLTNVKLMIPFCRRVREAEDV
;
A
#
# COMPACT_ATOMS: atom_id res chain seq x y z
N ALA A 1 10.31 -11.71 35.46
CA ALA A 1 8.93 -11.77 34.95
C ALA A 1 8.19 -10.52 35.41
N ILE A 2 7.47 -9.85 34.52
CA ILE A 2 6.65 -8.67 34.81
C ILE A 2 5.29 -9.16 35.29
N ARG A 3 4.73 -8.55 36.36
CA ARG A 3 3.43 -8.88 36.92
C ARG A 3 2.46 -7.71 36.73
N THR A 4 1.18 -8.00 36.74
CA THR A 4 0.13 -6.95 36.73
C THR A 4 0.30 -6.03 37.94
N GLY A 5 0.44 -4.73 37.71
CA GLY A 5 0.67 -3.73 38.77
C GLY A 5 2.13 -3.30 38.91
N ASP A 6 3.09 -4.00 38.29
CA ASP A 6 4.48 -3.58 38.30
C ASP A 6 4.66 -2.27 37.53
N GLU A 7 5.38 -1.33 38.15
CA GLU A 7 5.80 -0.10 37.46
C GLU A 7 7.04 -0.40 36.61
N VAL A 8 6.95 -0.11 35.32
CA VAL A 8 8.04 -0.38 34.35
C VAL A 8 8.22 0.78 33.39
N THR A 9 9.44 0.92 32.90
CA THR A 9 9.76 1.82 31.77
C THR A 9 10.06 1.00 30.53
N VAL A 10 9.35 1.27 29.44
CA VAL A 10 9.64 0.67 28.12
C VAL A 10 10.47 1.65 27.31
N SER A 11 11.67 1.24 26.87
CA SER A 11 12.55 2.02 26.03
C SER A 11 12.75 1.36 24.68
N CYS A 12 12.62 2.14 23.61
CA CYS A 12 12.98 1.77 22.23
C CYS A 12 14.06 2.72 21.69
N ALA A 13 14.81 3.38 22.59
CA ALA A 13 15.82 4.37 22.21
C ALA A 13 17.25 3.78 22.04
N GLU A 14 17.43 2.48 22.26
CA GLU A 14 18.73 1.83 22.36
C GLU A 14 19.03 0.91 21.15
N GLY A 15 18.54 1.29 19.97
CA GLY A 15 18.73 0.54 18.72
C GLY A 15 17.52 -0.30 18.33
N ASP A 16 17.75 -1.47 17.72
CA ASP A 16 16.71 -2.30 17.13
C ASP A 16 15.89 -3.13 18.13
N SER A 17 16.32 -3.16 19.39
CA SER A 17 15.66 -3.93 20.45
C SER A 17 14.96 -3.00 21.43
N GLY A 18 13.71 -3.36 21.81
CA GLY A 18 13.03 -2.73 22.92
C GLY A 18 13.47 -3.33 24.27
N HIS A 19 13.63 -2.49 25.28
CA HIS A 19 14.01 -2.88 26.65
C HIS A 19 12.92 -2.52 27.64
N VAL A 20 12.74 -3.37 28.66
CA VAL A 20 11.83 -3.11 29.77
C VAL A 20 12.61 -3.05 31.07
N TYR A 21 12.62 -1.89 31.68
CA TYR A 21 13.31 -1.63 32.95
C TYR A 21 12.33 -1.65 34.12
N ALA A 22 12.75 -2.11 35.27
CA ALA A 22 11.96 -2.04 36.48
C ALA A 22 11.89 -0.59 37.00
N GLY A 23 10.69 -0.13 37.34
CA GLY A 23 10.45 1.22 37.86
C GLY A 23 10.54 2.32 36.81
N ARG A 24 10.60 3.57 37.26
CA ARG A 24 10.74 4.76 36.43
C ARG A 24 12.20 5.08 36.19
N VAL A 25 12.62 4.93 34.94
CA VAL A 25 13.96 5.36 34.51
C VAL A 25 13.91 6.83 34.09
N PRO A 26 14.79 7.70 34.60
CA PRO A 26 14.86 9.08 34.17
C PRO A 26 15.27 9.16 32.70
N PHE A 27 14.64 10.06 31.93
CA PHE A 27 14.97 10.32 30.54
C PHE A 27 15.00 11.82 30.26
N THR A 28 15.73 12.19 29.23
CA THR A 28 15.78 13.58 28.73
C THR A 28 15.08 13.66 27.39
N THR A 29 14.21 14.65 27.22
CA THR A 29 13.57 14.93 25.94
C THR A 29 14.37 16.03 25.23
N ILE A 30 14.82 15.75 24.01
CA ILE A 30 15.45 16.74 23.13
C ILE A 30 14.44 17.08 22.06
N THR A 31 14.05 18.36 21.99
CA THR A 31 13.18 18.87 20.95
C THR A 31 14.02 19.56 19.88
N THR A 32 13.90 19.10 18.63
CA THR A 32 14.56 19.72 17.48
C THR A 32 13.53 20.44 16.64
N ASP A 33 13.74 21.73 16.38
CA ASP A 33 12.92 22.47 15.42
C ASP A 33 13.32 22.09 14.00
N LEU A 34 12.51 21.24 13.38
CA LEU A 34 12.73 20.76 12.03
C LEU A 34 12.56 21.86 10.97
N ALA A 35 11.80 22.91 11.27
CA ALA A 35 11.61 24.02 10.34
C ALA A 35 12.86 24.92 10.24
N ALA A 36 13.71 24.92 11.26
CA ALA A 36 14.97 25.65 11.29
C ALA A 36 16.13 24.92 10.59
N LEU A 37 15.95 23.67 10.17
CA LEU A 37 16.99 22.90 9.50
C LEU A 37 17.16 23.37 8.04
N PRO A 38 18.41 23.56 7.56
CA PRO A 38 18.64 23.91 6.17
C PRO A 38 18.27 22.74 5.26
N MET A 39 17.42 22.98 4.27
CA MET A 39 17.06 21.97 3.28
C MET A 39 18.26 21.68 2.37
N PRO A 40 18.58 20.40 2.12
CA PRO A 40 19.67 20.03 1.23
C PRO A 40 19.32 20.33 -0.24
N ARG A 41 20.34 20.34 -1.12
CA ARG A 41 20.13 20.46 -2.56
C ARG A 41 19.38 19.26 -3.17
N THR A 42 19.59 18.08 -2.60
CA THR A 42 18.87 16.86 -2.99
C THR A 42 17.48 16.85 -2.36
N ARG A 43 16.47 16.54 -3.16
CA ARG A 43 15.10 16.44 -2.67
C ARG A 43 14.97 15.28 -1.69
N LEU A 44 14.38 15.56 -0.55
CA LEU A 44 14.04 14.56 0.46
C LEU A 44 12.57 14.17 0.28
N MET A 45 12.32 12.92 -0.07
CA MET A 45 10.96 12.41 -0.27
C MET A 45 10.68 11.26 0.70
N VAL A 46 9.46 11.23 1.22
CA VAL A 46 9.05 10.19 2.18
C VAL A 46 8.53 8.96 1.46
N ASN A 47 8.68 7.79 2.11
CA ASN A 47 7.97 6.57 1.72
C ASN A 47 6.73 6.44 2.59
N ILE A 48 5.60 6.10 1.98
CA ILE A 48 4.32 5.93 2.67
C ILE A 48 3.60 4.68 2.16
N GLY A 49 2.97 3.95 3.08
CA GLY A 49 2.15 2.80 2.73
C GLY A 49 0.73 2.94 3.27
N ASN A 50 0.60 3.40 4.53
CA ASN A 50 -0.69 3.56 5.17
C ASN A 50 -1.22 4.99 5.01
N PRO A 51 -2.42 5.18 4.39
CA PRO A 51 -3.07 6.48 4.21
C PRO A 51 -3.32 7.22 5.53
N ASP A 52 -3.60 6.52 6.63
CA ASP A 52 -3.92 7.10 7.93
C ASP A 52 -2.77 7.93 8.52
N THR A 53 -1.53 7.63 8.11
CA THR A 53 -0.35 8.36 8.55
C THR A 53 -0.02 9.58 7.69
N ALA A 54 -0.67 9.74 6.54
CA ALA A 54 -0.31 10.71 5.52
C ALA A 54 -0.33 12.15 6.02
N PHE A 55 -1.43 12.55 6.68
CA PHE A 55 -1.59 13.92 7.19
C PHE A 55 -0.62 14.27 8.32
N ARG A 56 -0.17 13.29 9.10
CA ARG A 56 0.86 13.50 10.12
C ARG A 56 2.26 13.60 9.50
N THR A 57 2.55 12.70 8.56
CA THR A 57 3.87 12.61 7.90
C THR A 57 4.17 13.84 7.03
N ARG A 58 3.15 14.51 6.49
CA ARG A 58 3.33 15.72 5.66
C ARG A 58 4.03 16.88 6.37
N PHE A 59 3.95 16.93 7.70
CA PHE A 59 4.57 17.98 8.50
C PHE A 59 6.09 17.80 8.71
N LEU A 60 6.62 16.62 8.41
CA LEU A 60 8.06 16.45 8.34
C LEU A 60 8.62 17.25 7.15
N PRO A 61 9.83 17.81 7.24
CA PRO A 61 10.49 18.45 6.09
C PRO A 61 10.63 17.44 4.94
N ASN A 62 9.96 17.71 3.82
CA ASN A 62 9.99 16.84 2.65
C ASN A 62 9.55 17.56 1.37
N ASP A 63 9.95 17.00 0.23
CA ASP A 63 9.60 17.46 -1.11
C ASP A 63 8.47 16.63 -1.75
N GLY A 64 7.80 15.78 -0.98
CA GLY A 64 6.69 14.93 -1.42
C GLY A 64 6.89 13.46 -1.08
N VAL A 65 6.12 12.60 -1.74
CA VAL A 65 6.17 11.15 -1.56
C VAL A 65 6.94 10.52 -2.72
N GLY A 66 8.10 9.93 -2.39
CA GLY A 66 8.96 9.24 -3.35
C GLY A 66 8.48 7.83 -3.67
N LEU A 67 7.77 7.21 -2.74
CA LEU A 67 7.16 5.89 -2.92
C LEU A 67 5.91 5.75 -2.07
N ALA A 68 4.74 5.76 -2.70
CA ALA A 68 3.50 5.28 -2.11
C ALA A 68 3.27 3.83 -2.56
N ARG A 69 3.18 2.92 -1.57
CA ARG A 69 2.99 1.48 -1.81
C ARG A 69 1.53 1.11 -1.63
N ILE A 70 0.82 0.92 -2.76
CA ILE A 70 -0.61 0.58 -2.74
C ILE A 70 -0.89 -0.81 -2.16
N GLU A 71 0.12 -1.67 -2.07
CA GLU A 71 0.02 -3.01 -1.48
C GLU A 71 -0.52 -2.97 -0.05
N PHE A 72 -0.17 -1.93 0.73
CA PHE A 72 -0.72 -1.77 2.08
C PHE A 72 -2.22 -1.47 2.05
N ILE A 73 -2.68 -0.63 1.10
CA ILE A 73 -4.10 -0.37 0.93
C ILE A 73 -4.84 -1.64 0.52
N VAL A 74 -4.26 -2.41 -0.42
CA VAL A 74 -4.85 -3.67 -0.86
C VAL A 74 -4.89 -4.70 0.27
N ALA A 75 -3.81 -4.85 1.03
CA ALA A 75 -3.72 -5.87 2.09
C ALA A 75 -4.55 -5.53 3.34
N GLU A 76 -4.65 -4.26 3.72
CA GLU A 76 -5.27 -3.84 4.99
C GLU A 76 -6.73 -3.41 4.80
N HIS A 77 -7.05 -2.67 3.73
CA HIS A 77 -8.38 -2.13 3.51
C HIS A 77 -9.23 -3.01 2.57
N ILE A 78 -8.68 -3.42 1.42
CA ILE A 78 -9.41 -4.22 0.43
C ILE A 78 -9.45 -5.70 0.84
N ARG A 79 -8.28 -6.27 1.14
CA ARG A 79 -8.07 -7.64 1.64
C ARG A 79 -8.42 -8.76 0.65
N ILE A 80 -8.88 -8.44 -0.53
CA ILE A 80 -9.39 -9.37 -1.54
C ILE A 80 -8.48 -9.31 -2.77
N HIS A 81 -8.21 -10.47 -3.35
CA HIS A 81 -7.46 -10.56 -4.61
C HIS A 81 -8.26 -9.90 -5.74
N PRO A 82 -7.65 -9.02 -6.58
CA PRO A 82 -8.38 -8.31 -7.64
C PRO A 82 -9.17 -9.24 -8.57
N MET A 83 -8.56 -10.36 -9.00
CA MET A 83 -9.26 -11.33 -9.86
C MET A 83 -10.43 -12.04 -9.18
N ALA A 84 -10.42 -12.18 -7.85
CA ALA A 84 -11.57 -12.73 -7.11
C ALA A 84 -12.75 -11.74 -7.05
N LEU A 85 -12.51 -10.46 -7.27
CA LEU A 85 -13.55 -9.43 -7.39
C LEU A 85 -14.11 -9.34 -8.80
N VAL A 86 -13.31 -9.69 -9.82
CA VAL A 86 -13.76 -9.76 -11.22
C VAL A 86 -14.49 -11.07 -11.50
N HIS A 87 -13.96 -12.18 -10.98
CA HIS A 87 -14.47 -13.54 -11.21
C HIS A 87 -14.82 -14.26 -9.88
N PRO A 88 -15.80 -13.79 -9.11
CA PRO A 88 -16.15 -14.38 -7.82
C PRO A 88 -16.65 -15.83 -7.93
N ASP A 89 -17.17 -16.22 -9.08
CA ASP A 89 -17.61 -17.57 -9.42
C ASP A 89 -16.46 -18.59 -9.46
N GLN A 90 -15.24 -18.15 -9.73
CA GLN A 90 -14.03 -18.98 -9.75
C GLN A 90 -13.45 -19.24 -8.36
N VAL A 91 -13.90 -18.53 -7.34
CA VAL A 91 -13.49 -18.77 -5.94
C VAL A 91 -14.19 -20.03 -5.43
N ARG A 92 -13.44 -21.10 -5.22
CA ARG A 92 -13.97 -22.43 -4.90
C ARG A 92 -14.54 -22.55 -3.50
N ASP A 93 -13.92 -21.89 -2.54
CA ASP A 93 -14.31 -21.93 -1.12
C ASP A 93 -15.55 -21.07 -0.87
N ALA A 94 -16.64 -21.71 -0.41
CA ALA A 94 -17.91 -21.03 -0.14
C ALA A 94 -17.82 -20.04 1.03
N ALA A 95 -16.97 -20.30 2.03
CA ALA A 95 -16.78 -19.38 3.16
C ALA A 95 -16.02 -18.13 2.70
N VAL A 96 -15.02 -18.30 1.82
CA VAL A 96 -14.29 -17.17 1.23
C VAL A 96 -15.23 -16.34 0.34
N ARG A 97 -16.09 -16.96 -0.47
CA ARG A 97 -17.09 -16.22 -1.26
C ARG A 97 -18.03 -15.39 -0.37
N ALA A 98 -18.56 -16.00 0.68
CA ALA A 98 -19.45 -15.31 1.62
C ALA A 98 -18.76 -14.11 2.29
N GLU A 99 -17.48 -14.25 2.62
CA GLU A 99 -16.71 -13.14 3.19
C GLU A 99 -16.45 -12.03 2.15
N ILE A 100 -16.16 -12.38 0.89
CA ILE A 100 -16.05 -11.39 -0.21
C ILE A 100 -17.37 -10.64 -0.37
N GLU A 101 -18.50 -11.34 -0.43
CA GLU A 101 -19.84 -10.71 -0.53
C GLU A 101 -20.12 -9.79 0.66
N ARG A 102 -19.75 -10.20 1.87
CA ARG A 102 -19.91 -9.40 3.08
C ARG A 102 -19.09 -8.11 3.02
N LEU A 103 -17.84 -8.17 2.55
CA LEU A 103 -16.95 -7.01 2.45
C LEU A 103 -17.40 -6.04 1.35
N THR A 104 -17.94 -6.56 0.26
CA THR A 104 -18.30 -5.76 -0.92
C THR A 104 -19.76 -5.30 -0.95
N ARG A 105 -20.58 -5.71 0.01
CA ARG A 105 -22.06 -5.48 0.04
C ARG A 105 -22.50 -4.01 -0.11
N ASN A 106 -21.63 -3.06 0.27
CA ASN A 106 -21.94 -1.62 0.23
C ASN A 106 -21.46 -0.94 -1.06
N ALA A 107 -20.98 -1.71 -2.03
CA ALA A 107 -20.55 -1.21 -3.33
C ALA A 107 -21.53 -1.69 -4.44
N PRO A 108 -21.66 -0.96 -5.55
CA PRO A 108 -22.50 -1.37 -6.69
C PRO A 108 -22.09 -2.72 -7.26
N SER A 109 -20.80 -3.02 -7.25
CA SER A 109 -20.23 -4.31 -7.62
C SER A 109 -18.98 -4.61 -6.79
N PRO A 110 -18.52 -5.88 -6.72
CA PRO A 110 -17.23 -6.21 -6.09
C PRO A 110 -16.05 -5.47 -6.71
N ALA A 111 -16.04 -5.29 -8.02
CA ALA A 111 -15.00 -4.50 -8.73
C ALA A 111 -15.02 -3.02 -8.31
N ASP A 112 -16.19 -2.43 -8.13
CA ASP A 112 -16.32 -1.02 -7.71
C ASP A 112 -15.88 -0.82 -6.25
N HIS A 113 -16.02 -1.84 -5.41
CA HIS A 113 -15.43 -1.82 -4.07
C HIS A 113 -13.90 -1.62 -4.14
N PHE A 114 -13.20 -2.40 -4.96
CA PHE A 114 -11.75 -2.25 -5.15
C PHE A 114 -11.38 -0.85 -5.62
N VAL A 115 -12.06 -0.38 -6.66
CA VAL A 115 -11.80 0.94 -7.25
C VAL A 115 -12.01 2.05 -6.23
N ARG A 116 -13.07 1.96 -5.44
CA ARG A 116 -13.37 2.94 -4.38
C ARG A 116 -12.29 2.95 -3.31
N GLU A 117 -12.05 1.81 -2.67
CA GLU A 117 -11.10 1.71 -1.54
C GLU A 117 -9.68 2.15 -1.97
N LEU A 118 -9.22 1.69 -3.14
CA LEU A 118 -7.91 2.07 -3.63
C LEU A 118 -7.84 3.57 -3.97
N SER A 119 -8.87 4.10 -4.64
CA SER A 119 -8.89 5.53 -5.01
C SER A 119 -8.98 6.43 -3.78
N GLU A 120 -9.73 6.07 -2.75
CA GLU A 120 -9.84 6.81 -1.50
C GLU A 120 -8.52 6.78 -0.71
N GLY A 121 -7.87 5.62 -0.61
CA GLY A 121 -6.58 5.50 0.06
C GLY A 121 -5.48 6.31 -0.63
N VAL A 122 -5.35 6.18 -1.96
CA VAL A 122 -4.37 6.97 -2.73
C VAL A 122 -4.74 8.45 -2.72
N GLY A 123 -6.03 8.77 -2.84
CA GLY A 123 -6.55 10.13 -2.77
C GLY A 123 -6.20 10.82 -1.45
N THR A 124 -6.33 10.10 -0.33
CA THR A 124 -5.95 10.59 1.00
C THR A 124 -4.46 10.96 1.06
N ILE A 125 -3.58 10.09 0.55
CA ILE A 125 -2.15 10.38 0.49
C ILE A 125 -1.89 11.59 -0.42
N ALA A 126 -2.48 11.62 -1.60
CA ALA A 126 -2.28 12.69 -2.57
C ALA A 126 -2.76 14.05 -2.07
N ALA A 127 -3.93 14.10 -1.42
CA ALA A 127 -4.49 15.30 -0.81
C ALA A 127 -3.61 15.82 0.34
N ALA A 128 -3.13 14.91 1.21
CA ALA A 128 -2.25 15.28 2.31
C ALA A 128 -0.98 15.99 1.84
N PHE A 129 -0.40 15.57 0.71
CA PHE A 129 0.84 16.13 0.18
C PHE A 129 0.65 17.20 -0.89
N TRP A 130 -0.59 17.52 -1.29
CA TRP A 130 -0.84 18.56 -2.28
C TRP A 130 -0.13 19.88 -1.94
N PRO A 131 0.51 20.61 -2.92
CA PRO A 131 0.70 20.27 -4.33
C PRO A 131 1.99 19.44 -4.61
N ARG A 132 2.69 18.98 -3.57
CA ARG A 132 3.94 18.20 -3.71
C ARG A 132 3.68 16.87 -4.42
N PRO A 133 4.62 16.37 -5.23
CA PRO A 133 4.44 15.14 -5.99
C PRO A 133 4.27 13.92 -5.09
N VAL A 134 3.41 13.00 -5.52
CA VAL A 134 3.20 11.69 -4.91
C VAL A 134 3.42 10.62 -5.96
N ILE A 135 4.52 9.86 -5.85
CA ILE A 135 4.82 8.76 -6.75
C ILE A 135 4.16 7.50 -6.22
N VAL A 136 3.13 7.04 -6.91
CA VAL A 136 2.37 5.84 -6.57
C VAL A 136 2.90 4.68 -7.40
N ARG A 137 3.46 3.68 -6.72
CA ARG A 137 3.87 2.44 -7.39
C ARG A 137 2.65 1.55 -7.60
N MET A 138 2.44 1.10 -8.84
CA MET A 138 1.47 0.05 -9.15
C MET A 138 1.82 -1.22 -8.35
N SER A 139 0.83 -2.05 -8.09
CA SER A 139 0.97 -3.18 -7.17
C SER A 139 2.15 -4.11 -7.53
N ASP A 140 2.99 -4.39 -6.53
CA ASP A 140 4.22 -5.16 -6.68
C ASP A 140 4.27 -6.35 -5.69
N PHE A 141 3.13 -6.99 -5.50
CA PHE A 141 3.07 -8.23 -4.72
C PHE A 141 3.79 -9.38 -5.43
N LYS A 142 4.40 -10.23 -4.65
CA LYS A 142 4.81 -11.56 -5.08
C LYS A 142 3.59 -12.48 -5.19
N THR A 143 3.69 -13.54 -5.98
CA THR A 143 2.60 -14.53 -6.13
C THR A 143 2.12 -15.12 -4.81
N ASN A 144 3.02 -15.42 -3.88
CA ASN A 144 2.64 -15.91 -2.55
C ASN A 144 1.92 -14.86 -1.69
N GLU A 145 2.25 -13.57 -1.86
CA GLU A 145 1.57 -12.47 -1.17
C GLU A 145 0.16 -12.27 -1.77
N TYR A 146 0.03 -12.27 -3.09
CA TYR A 146 -1.28 -12.25 -3.74
C TYR A 146 -2.14 -13.47 -3.38
N ALA A 147 -1.53 -14.68 -3.34
CA ALA A 147 -2.23 -15.91 -2.96
C ALA A 147 -2.80 -15.86 -1.53
N SER A 148 -2.21 -15.06 -0.64
CA SER A 148 -2.67 -14.89 0.74
C SER A 148 -3.89 -13.97 0.88
N LEU A 149 -4.22 -13.17 -0.14
CA LEU A 149 -5.44 -12.37 -0.16
C LEU A 149 -6.67 -13.27 -0.33
N LEU A 150 -7.84 -12.80 0.14
CA LEU A 150 -9.09 -13.55 0.00
C LEU A 150 -9.34 -13.93 -1.46
N GLY A 151 -9.52 -15.21 -1.72
CA GLY A 151 -9.68 -15.78 -3.04
C GLY A 151 -8.41 -15.92 -3.88
N GLY A 152 -7.27 -15.40 -3.44
CA GLY A 152 -6.02 -15.33 -4.20
C GLY A 152 -5.45 -16.69 -4.60
N ALA A 153 -5.56 -17.68 -3.75
CA ALA A 153 -5.08 -19.04 -4.02
C ALA A 153 -5.71 -19.70 -5.27
N CYS A 154 -6.85 -19.18 -5.75
CA CYS A 154 -7.50 -19.68 -6.96
C CYS A 154 -6.89 -19.12 -8.26
N PHE A 155 -6.14 -18.02 -8.19
CA PHE A 155 -5.66 -17.26 -9.34
C PHE A 155 -4.15 -17.21 -9.46
N GLU A 156 -3.43 -17.54 -8.39
CA GLU A 156 -1.98 -17.41 -8.36
C GLU A 156 -1.27 -18.72 -8.66
N PRO A 157 -0.22 -18.70 -9.53
CA PRO A 157 0.64 -19.84 -9.74
C PRO A 157 1.53 -20.10 -8.52
N GLN A 158 1.90 -21.37 -8.33
CA GLN A 158 2.97 -21.70 -7.40
C GLN A 158 4.33 -21.51 -8.06
N GLU A 159 5.17 -20.67 -7.49
CA GLU A 159 6.51 -20.36 -8.00
C GLU A 159 7.58 -20.79 -7.00
N ALA A 160 8.64 -21.39 -7.50
CA ALA A 160 9.80 -21.77 -6.68
C ALA A 160 10.54 -20.54 -6.13
N ASN A 161 10.57 -19.44 -6.90
CA ASN A 161 11.15 -18.16 -6.47
C ASN A 161 10.24 -16.98 -6.84
N PRO A 162 9.28 -16.61 -5.97
CA PRO A 162 8.37 -15.50 -6.23
C PRO A 162 9.06 -14.13 -6.36
N MET A 163 10.30 -14.00 -5.90
CA MET A 163 11.04 -12.73 -5.98
C MET A 163 11.32 -12.29 -7.43
N LEU A 164 11.53 -13.25 -8.33
CA LEU A 164 11.87 -13.04 -9.74
C LEU A 164 10.77 -13.49 -10.70
N GLY A 165 9.62 -13.88 -10.17
CA GLY A 165 8.57 -14.55 -10.91
C GLY A 165 7.57 -13.61 -11.58
N PHE A 166 6.32 -14.04 -11.57
CA PHE A 166 5.16 -13.35 -12.17
C PHE A 166 4.81 -12.08 -11.37
N ARG A 167 5.46 -10.95 -11.72
CA ARG A 167 5.49 -9.75 -10.91
C ARG A 167 5.71 -8.49 -11.75
N GLY A 168 5.11 -7.36 -11.36
CA GLY A 168 5.27 -6.06 -11.99
C GLY A 168 4.76 -6.02 -13.43
N ALA A 169 5.47 -5.29 -14.32
CA ALA A 169 5.04 -5.06 -15.70
C ALA A 169 4.66 -6.35 -16.46
N ALA A 170 5.43 -7.43 -16.28
CA ALA A 170 5.13 -8.72 -16.92
C ALA A 170 3.79 -9.33 -16.49
N ARG A 171 3.31 -9.00 -15.28
CA ARG A 171 2.01 -9.44 -14.76
C ARG A 171 0.87 -8.64 -15.35
N TYR A 172 1.02 -7.32 -15.49
CA TYR A 172 -0.09 -6.42 -15.79
C TYR A 172 -0.73 -6.67 -17.15
N ALA A 173 0.08 -6.91 -18.19
CA ALA A 173 -0.41 -7.21 -19.52
C ALA A 173 -0.75 -8.70 -19.73
N HIS A 174 -0.45 -9.56 -18.75
CA HIS A 174 -0.70 -11.00 -18.87
C HIS A 174 -2.20 -11.30 -18.72
N PRO A 175 -2.81 -12.16 -19.58
CA PRO A 175 -4.23 -12.46 -19.53
C PRO A 175 -4.75 -12.96 -18.18
N ALA A 176 -3.90 -13.64 -17.38
CA ALA A 176 -4.27 -14.10 -16.04
C ALA A 176 -4.48 -12.97 -15.02
N TYR A 177 -4.06 -11.73 -15.31
CA TYR A 177 -4.16 -10.62 -14.35
C TYR A 177 -4.61 -9.29 -14.98
N ALA A 178 -4.68 -9.17 -16.29
CA ALA A 178 -4.98 -7.90 -16.99
C ALA A 178 -6.27 -7.23 -16.49
N GLU A 179 -7.31 -8.01 -16.19
CA GLU A 179 -8.57 -7.47 -15.64
C GLU A 179 -8.40 -6.94 -14.20
N GLY A 180 -7.57 -7.60 -13.39
CA GLY A 180 -7.20 -7.11 -12.05
C GLY A 180 -6.41 -5.80 -12.13
N PHE A 181 -5.45 -5.71 -13.06
CA PHE A 181 -4.69 -4.49 -13.33
C PHE A 181 -5.59 -3.34 -13.82
N ALA A 182 -6.60 -3.65 -14.63
CA ALA A 182 -7.58 -2.65 -15.07
C ALA A 182 -8.33 -1.99 -13.90
N LEU A 183 -8.56 -2.70 -12.77
CA LEU A 183 -9.14 -2.10 -11.58
C LEU A 183 -8.20 -1.08 -10.93
N GLU A 184 -6.90 -1.37 -10.89
CA GLU A 184 -5.90 -0.41 -10.40
C GLU A 184 -5.86 0.85 -11.27
N CYS A 185 -5.85 0.67 -12.60
CA CYS A 185 -5.88 1.79 -13.55
C CYS A 185 -7.14 2.65 -13.39
N ARG A 186 -8.33 2.02 -13.22
CA ARG A 186 -9.58 2.74 -12.95
C ARG A 186 -9.52 3.56 -11.68
N ALA A 187 -8.96 2.99 -10.60
CA ALA A 187 -8.82 3.67 -9.33
C ALA A 187 -7.91 4.90 -9.44
N LEU A 188 -6.76 4.77 -10.11
CA LEU A 188 -5.81 5.86 -10.26
C LEU A 188 -6.29 6.92 -11.27
N LYS A 189 -7.03 6.53 -12.28
CA LYS A 189 -7.75 7.45 -13.16
C LYS A 189 -8.74 8.29 -12.36
N ARG A 190 -9.55 7.66 -11.51
CA ARG A 190 -10.49 8.35 -10.62
C ARG A 190 -9.79 9.37 -9.74
N VAL A 191 -8.65 9.02 -9.13
CA VAL A 191 -7.86 9.95 -8.30
C VAL A 191 -7.44 11.20 -9.11
N ARG A 192 -6.96 11.02 -10.33
CA ARG A 192 -6.42 12.12 -11.12
C ARG A 192 -7.51 12.96 -11.81
N GLU A 193 -8.54 12.31 -12.37
CA GLU A 193 -9.53 12.97 -13.24
C GLU A 193 -10.80 13.38 -12.47
N GLU A 194 -11.30 12.55 -11.55
CA GLU A 194 -12.52 12.87 -10.80
C GLU A 194 -12.23 13.62 -9.50
N MET A 195 -11.20 13.19 -8.73
CA MET A 195 -10.80 13.89 -7.51
C MET A 195 -9.89 15.09 -7.77
N GLY A 196 -9.37 15.26 -9.00
CA GLY A 196 -8.52 16.37 -9.39
C GLY A 196 -7.11 16.36 -8.80
N LEU A 197 -6.65 15.24 -8.23
CA LEU A 197 -5.36 15.11 -7.56
C LEU A 197 -4.23 14.82 -8.57
N THR A 198 -3.91 15.79 -9.39
CA THR A 198 -2.95 15.69 -10.50
C THR A 198 -1.48 15.60 -10.06
N ASN A 199 -1.20 15.79 -8.75
CA ASN A 199 0.13 15.59 -8.17
C ASN A 199 0.53 14.11 -8.08
N VAL A 200 -0.38 13.16 -8.32
CA VAL A 200 -0.09 11.73 -8.42
C VAL A 200 0.66 11.43 -9.71
N LYS A 201 1.79 10.73 -9.58
CA LYS A 201 2.58 10.15 -10.68
C LYS A 201 2.64 8.65 -10.50
N LEU A 202 2.55 7.89 -11.59
CA LEU A 202 2.56 6.43 -11.56
C LEU A 202 3.98 5.90 -11.77
N MET A 203 4.34 4.87 -11.02
CA MET A 203 5.57 4.12 -11.19
C MET A 203 5.24 2.66 -11.50
N ILE A 204 5.77 2.16 -12.60
CA ILE A 204 5.64 0.77 -13.02
C ILE A 204 6.84 -0.02 -12.49
N PRO A 205 6.64 -0.98 -11.58
CA PRO A 205 7.73 -1.80 -11.06
C PRO A 205 8.15 -2.88 -12.05
N PHE A 206 9.41 -3.30 -11.97
CA PHE A 206 9.97 -4.43 -12.72
C PHE A 206 9.73 -4.40 -14.23
N CYS A 207 9.76 -3.22 -14.84
CA CYS A 207 9.80 -3.10 -16.29
C CYS A 207 11.20 -3.45 -16.77
N ARG A 208 11.39 -4.64 -17.36
CA ARG A 208 12.70 -5.17 -17.75
C ARG A 208 13.00 -5.06 -19.23
N ARG A 209 11.97 -4.89 -20.08
CA ARG A 209 12.09 -4.84 -21.54
C ARG A 209 11.26 -3.68 -22.07
N VAL A 210 11.72 -3.11 -23.20
CA VAL A 210 10.99 -2.03 -23.89
C VAL A 210 9.55 -2.43 -24.18
N ARG A 211 9.34 -3.64 -24.69
CA ARG A 211 8.01 -4.15 -24.98
C ARG A 211 7.08 -4.18 -23.77
N GLU A 212 7.60 -4.53 -22.58
CA GLU A 212 6.79 -4.49 -21.35
C GLU A 212 6.31 -3.07 -21.03
N ALA A 213 7.12 -2.05 -21.35
CA ALA A 213 6.71 -0.66 -21.18
C ALA A 213 5.69 -0.21 -22.24
N GLU A 214 5.73 -0.80 -23.42
CA GLU A 214 4.77 -0.52 -24.51
C GLU A 214 3.41 -1.21 -24.26
N ASP A 215 3.42 -2.39 -23.62
CA ASP A 215 2.23 -3.20 -23.33
C ASP A 215 1.45 -2.67 -22.10
N VAL A 216 2.06 -1.88 -21.21
CA VAL A 216 1.49 -1.33 -19.97
C VAL A 216 1.11 0.14 -20.12
#